data_9625f49dc3d69953bd02325d83b30ac9
#
_entry.id   9625f49dc3d69953bd02325d83b30ac9
#
_cell.length_a   1.000
_cell.length_b   1.000
_cell.length_c   1.000
_cell.angle_alpha   90.00
_cell.angle_beta   90.00
_cell.angle_gamma   90.00
#
_symmetry.space_group_name_H-M   'P 1'
#
loop_
_entity.id
_entity.type
_entity.pdbx_description
1 polymer ?
#
loop_
_entity_poly.entity_id
_entity_poly.type
_entity_poly.pdbx_seq_one_letter_code
_entity_poly.pdbx_strand_id
1 'polypeptide(L)'
;MRFKKGNRWKNSGGQLRYKTWRKNVFELNKRKIGLSRHYVCIKCNKKRKTTRVLHAHHIFSWDKFKNKRYDKSNGVVLCWKCHNGFHRKYKFEALDNPSLLIEYLGKKGNLVKEYINNDR
;
A
#
# COMPACT_ATOMS: atom_id res chain seq x y z
N MET A 1 9.51 -5.46 -9.76
CA MET A 1 9.35 -6.20 -11.02
C MET A 1 9.37 -5.27 -12.21
N ARG A 2 10.07 -5.67 -13.25
CA ARG A 2 10.15 -4.86 -14.45
C ARG A 2 9.39 -5.51 -15.59
N PHE A 3 8.55 -4.72 -16.26
CA PHE A 3 7.79 -5.20 -17.40
C PHE A 3 8.60 -5.06 -18.67
N LYS A 4 8.53 -6.06 -19.50
CA LYS A 4 9.19 -6.04 -20.80
C LYS A 4 8.45 -5.09 -21.73
N LYS A 5 9.17 -4.57 -22.70
CA LYS A 5 8.60 -3.78 -23.76
C LYS A 5 7.52 -4.59 -24.47
N GLY A 6 6.37 -3.98 -24.69
CA GLY A 6 5.25 -4.66 -25.31
C GLY A 6 4.46 -5.56 -24.39
N ASN A 7 4.71 -5.50 -23.10
CA ASN A 7 3.99 -6.29 -22.12
C ASN A 7 2.50 -5.96 -22.17
N ARG A 8 1.65 -6.99 -22.23
CA ARG A 8 0.21 -6.81 -22.30
C ARG A 8 -0.37 -6.09 -21.10
N TRP A 9 0.22 -6.26 -19.92
CA TRP A 9 -0.23 -5.57 -18.74
C TRP A 9 -0.19 -4.07 -18.92
N LYS A 10 0.86 -3.58 -19.58
CA LYS A 10 1.05 -2.16 -19.83
C LYS A 10 -0.06 -1.57 -20.69
N ASN A 11 -0.62 -2.38 -21.59
CA ASN A 11 -1.66 -1.94 -22.52
C ASN A 11 -3.05 -2.39 -22.09
N SER A 12 -3.19 -2.94 -20.90
CA SER A 12 -4.45 -3.46 -20.40
C SER A 12 -5.15 -2.48 -19.48
N GLY A 13 -6.44 -2.70 -19.25
CA GLY A 13 -7.18 -1.96 -18.24
C GLY A 13 -6.62 -2.13 -16.85
N GLY A 14 -5.89 -3.24 -16.61
CA GLY A 14 -5.27 -3.52 -15.33
C GLY A 14 -4.25 -2.47 -14.89
N GLN A 15 -3.43 -1.98 -15.83
CA GLN A 15 -2.47 -0.94 -15.51
C GLN A 15 -3.15 0.37 -15.12
N LEU A 16 -4.18 0.74 -15.85
CA LEU A 16 -4.93 1.95 -15.56
C LEU A 16 -5.64 1.86 -14.22
N ARG A 17 -6.25 0.70 -13.95
CA ARG A 17 -6.91 0.46 -12.66
C ARG A 17 -5.93 0.51 -11.50
N TYR A 18 -4.73 -0.03 -11.69
CA TYR A 18 -3.69 0.03 -10.67
C TYR A 18 -3.27 1.47 -10.38
N LYS A 19 -3.07 2.27 -11.41
CA LYS A 19 -2.71 3.68 -11.24
C LYS A 19 -3.79 4.44 -10.48
N THR A 20 -5.04 4.17 -10.79
CA THR A 20 -6.18 4.77 -10.10
C THR A 20 -6.22 4.35 -8.63
N TRP A 21 -6.03 3.06 -8.38
CA TRP A 21 -5.97 2.54 -7.01
C TRP A 21 -4.84 3.23 -6.22
N ARG A 22 -3.66 3.30 -6.80
CA ARG A 22 -2.50 3.92 -6.16
C ARG A 22 -2.76 5.38 -5.80
N LYS A 23 -3.31 6.13 -6.74
CA LYS A 23 -3.67 7.52 -6.50
C LYS A 23 -4.67 7.64 -5.35
N ASN A 24 -5.68 6.79 -5.34
CA ASN A 24 -6.70 6.83 -4.31
C ASN A 24 -6.16 6.45 -2.93
N VAL A 25 -5.23 5.49 -2.87
CA VAL A 25 -4.59 5.14 -1.61
C VAL A 25 -3.83 6.33 -1.04
N PHE A 26 -3.07 7.03 -1.87
CA PHE A 26 -2.35 8.21 -1.42
C PHE A 26 -3.31 9.31 -0.94
N GLU A 27 -4.39 9.54 -1.68
CA GLU A 27 -5.35 10.59 -1.32
C GLU A 27 -6.07 10.27 -0.01
N LEU A 28 -6.48 9.02 0.20
CA LEU A 28 -7.13 8.61 1.43
C LEU A 28 -6.23 8.73 2.66
N ASN A 29 -4.93 8.64 2.46
CA ASN A 29 -3.98 8.59 3.57
C ASN A 29 -3.21 9.90 3.77
N LYS A 30 -3.63 10.96 3.11
CA LYS A 30 -3.04 12.28 3.34
C LYS A 30 -3.31 12.77 4.74
N ARG A 31 -2.34 13.47 5.31
CA ARG A 31 -2.51 14.13 6.61
C ARG A 31 -2.33 15.63 6.46
N LYS A 32 -3.16 16.36 7.17
CA LYS A 32 -2.99 17.80 7.28
C LYS A 32 -1.94 18.09 8.36
N ILE A 33 -0.92 18.83 7.97
CA ILE A 33 0.15 19.23 8.89
C ILE A 33 0.30 20.74 8.76
N GLY A 34 -0.13 21.46 9.79
CA GLY A 34 -0.26 22.90 9.69
C GLY A 34 -1.28 23.27 8.63
N LEU A 35 -0.91 24.10 7.68
CA LEU A 35 -1.80 24.53 6.60
C LEU A 35 -1.66 23.68 5.35
N SER A 36 -0.75 22.71 5.34
CA SER A 36 -0.48 21.88 4.17
C SER A 36 -0.90 20.45 4.39
N ARG A 37 -1.23 19.76 3.29
CA ARG A 37 -1.47 18.34 3.34
C ARG A 37 -0.23 17.61 2.88
N HIS A 38 0.10 16.52 3.58
CA HIS A 38 1.30 15.74 3.30
C HIS A 38 0.94 14.29 3.14
N TYR A 39 1.76 13.58 2.35
CA TYR A 39 1.75 12.13 2.28
C TYR A 39 2.71 11.62 3.36
N VAL A 40 2.28 10.66 4.15
CA VAL A 40 3.02 10.22 5.33
C VAL A 40 3.16 8.70 5.33
N CYS A 41 4.39 8.22 5.57
CA CYS A 41 4.60 6.80 5.81
C CYS A 41 3.92 6.41 7.13
N ILE A 42 3.05 5.40 7.06
CA ILE A 42 2.31 4.98 8.26
C ILE A 42 3.22 4.41 9.33
N LYS A 43 4.36 3.83 8.96
CA LYS A 43 5.25 3.21 9.94
C LYS A 43 6.21 4.21 10.59
N CYS A 44 6.94 4.98 9.81
CA CYS A 44 7.99 5.85 10.36
C CYS A 44 7.63 7.33 10.39
N ASN A 45 6.44 7.69 9.89
CA ASN A 45 5.94 9.08 9.84
C ASN A 45 6.75 10.00 8.94
N LYS A 46 7.56 9.45 8.03
CA LYS A 46 8.25 10.28 7.04
C LYS A 46 7.22 11.07 6.23
N LYS A 47 7.37 12.38 6.18
CA LYS A 47 6.42 13.28 5.51
C LYS A 47 6.98 13.74 4.18
N ARG A 48 6.13 13.81 3.17
CA ARG A 48 6.52 14.30 1.85
C ARG A 48 5.36 15.06 1.22
N LYS A 49 5.68 16.09 0.47
CA LYS A 49 4.67 16.83 -0.29
C LYS A 49 4.31 16.14 -1.60
N THR A 50 5.15 15.21 -2.03
CA THR A 50 4.92 14.41 -3.23
C THR A 50 5.00 12.94 -2.89
N THR A 51 4.60 12.08 -3.84
CA THR A 51 4.61 10.63 -3.63
C THR A 51 5.90 9.96 -4.10
N ARG A 52 6.93 10.72 -4.46
CA ARG A 52 8.13 10.20 -5.16
C ARG A 52 8.84 9.06 -4.43
N VAL A 53 9.03 9.18 -3.12
CA VAL A 53 9.74 8.16 -2.34
C VAL A 53 8.81 7.33 -1.48
N LEU A 54 7.53 7.38 -1.79
CA LEU A 54 6.52 6.66 -1.05
C LEU A 54 5.88 5.60 -1.93
N HIS A 55 5.43 4.52 -1.30
CA HIS A 55 4.80 3.40 -2.00
C HIS A 55 3.42 3.15 -1.45
N ALA A 56 2.48 2.84 -2.33
CA ALA A 56 1.18 2.34 -1.93
C ALA A 56 1.33 0.82 -1.79
N HIS A 57 1.07 0.30 -0.60
CA HIS A 57 1.25 -1.11 -0.28
C HIS A 57 -0.10 -1.77 -0.03
N HIS A 58 -0.36 -2.90 -0.67
CA HIS A 58 -1.60 -3.64 -0.48
C HIS A 58 -1.65 -4.31 0.90
N ILE A 59 -2.79 -4.18 1.57
CA ILE A 59 -3.03 -4.87 2.85
C ILE A 59 -3.26 -6.36 2.57
N PHE A 60 -4.26 -6.66 1.74
CA PHE A 60 -4.45 -8.00 1.17
C PHE A 60 -3.67 -8.05 -0.14
N SER A 61 -2.77 -9.00 -0.27
CA SER A 61 -1.80 -9.00 -1.36
C SER A 61 -2.45 -9.03 -2.75
N TRP A 62 -1.78 -8.39 -3.68
CA TRP A 62 -2.15 -8.40 -5.09
C TRP A 62 -2.29 -9.82 -5.63
N ASP A 63 -1.34 -10.68 -5.26
CA ASP A 63 -1.25 -12.04 -5.80
C ASP A 63 -2.40 -12.93 -5.38
N LYS A 64 -2.73 -12.91 -4.10
CA LYS A 64 -3.63 -13.89 -3.51
C LYS A 64 -5.07 -13.41 -3.36
N PHE A 65 -5.29 -12.12 -3.37
CA PHE A 65 -6.62 -11.56 -3.09
C PHE A 65 -7.10 -10.71 -4.25
N LYS A 66 -7.43 -11.37 -5.34
CA LYS A 66 -7.79 -10.70 -6.60
C LYS A 66 -8.98 -9.76 -6.47
N ASN A 67 -9.95 -10.12 -5.65
CA ASN A 67 -11.15 -9.30 -5.46
C ASN A 67 -10.90 -8.02 -4.68
N LYS A 68 -9.69 -7.87 -4.11
CA LYS A 68 -9.34 -6.67 -3.34
C LYS A 68 -8.28 -5.81 -4.00
N ARG A 69 -7.82 -6.21 -5.17
CA ARG A 69 -6.70 -5.54 -5.84
C ARG A 69 -6.89 -4.05 -6.02
N TYR A 70 -8.12 -3.64 -6.32
CA TYR A 70 -8.41 -2.25 -6.67
C TYR A 70 -9.25 -1.53 -5.63
N ASP A 71 -9.50 -2.16 -4.50
CA ASP A 71 -10.21 -1.52 -3.40
C ASP A 71 -9.30 -0.45 -2.79
N LYS A 72 -9.72 0.80 -2.83
CA LYS A 72 -8.91 1.92 -2.34
C LYS A 72 -8.65 1.85 -0.85
N SER A 73 -9.47 1.12 -0.10
CA SER A 73 -9.24 0.91 1.33
C SER A 73 -8.23 -0.20 1.61
N ASN A 74 -7.89 -0.97 0.57
CA ASN A 74 -6.91 -2.05 0.68
C ASN A 74 -5.49 -1.52 0.41
N GLY A 75 -5.10 -0.49 1.14
CA GLY A 75 -3.78 0.07 0.93
C GLY A 75 -3.32 0.96 2.05
N VAL A 76 -2.02 1.02 2.23
CA VAL A 76 -1.36 1.93 3.16
C VAL A 76 -0.18 2.57 2.47
N VAL A 77 0.29 3.68 3.01
CA VAL A 77 1.44 4.39 2.45
C VAL A 77 2.67 4.05 3.29
N LEU A 78 3.70 3.54 2.62
CA LEU A 78 4.99 3.25 3.23
C LEU A 78 6.09 3.94 2.45
N CYS A 79 7.12 4.45 3.12
CA CYS A 79 8.29 4.91 2.40
C CYS A 79 9.04 3.68 1.87
N TRP A 80 9.90 3.89 0.86
CA TRP A 80 10.59 2.77 0.23
C TRP A 80 11.39 1.94 1.24
N LYS A 81 11.94 2.59 2.24
CA LYS A 81 12.73 1.91 3.28
C LYS A 81 11.87 0.98 4.13
N CYS A 82 10.74 1.47 4.59
CA CYS A 82 9.81 0.64 5.38
C CYS A 82 9.17 -0.44 4.54
N HIS A 83 8.87 -0.14 3.28
CA HIS A 83 8.30 -1.10 2.34
C HIS A 83 9.27 -2.26 2.08
N ASN A 84 10.53 -1.93 1.80
CA ASN A 84 11.55 -2.94 1.59
C ASN A 84 11.84 -3.74 2.86
N GLY A 85 11.79 -3.06 4.01
CA GLY A 85 11.96 -3.71 5.32
C GLY A 85 10.88 -4.75 5.56
N PHE A 86 9.64 -4.44 5.21
CA PHE A 86 8.54 -5.38 5.33
C PHE A 86 8.77 -6.62 4.46
N HIS A 87 9.09 -6.43 3.20
CA HIS A 87 9.31 -7.54 2.29
C HIS A 87 10.52 -8.39 2.66
N ARG A 88 11.56 -7.79 3.19
CA ARG A 88 12.73 -8.54 3.66
C ARG A 88 12.41 -9.39 4.88
N LYS A 89 11.59 -8.85 5.78
CA LYS A 89 11.29 -9.55 7.03
C LYS A 89 10.35 -10.73 6.81
N TYR A 90 9.30 -10.55 6.02
CA TYR A 90 8.25 -11.56 5.91
C TYR A 90 8.29 -12.35 4.61
N LYS A 91 8.96 -11.83 3.60
CA LYS A 91 9.09 -12.52 2.30
C LYS A 91 7.74 -13.00 1.78
N PHE A 92 7.65 -14.25 1.38
CA PHE A 92 6.43 -14.80 0.78
C PHE A 92 5.30 -15.05 1.78
N GLU A 93 5.61 -15.11 3.06
CA GLU A 93 4.58 -15.32 4.07
C GLU A 93 3.52 -14.22 4.06
N ALA A 94 3.93 -13.01 3.72
CA ALA A 94 3.03 -11.86 3.70
C ALA A 94 1.95 -11.97 2.63
N LEU A 95 2.15 -12.79 1.61
CA LEU A 95 1.19 -12.94 0.52
C LEU A 95 -0.13 -13.54 1.00
N ASP A 96 -0.06 -14.49 1.92
CA ASP A 96 -1.23 -15.19 2.42
C ASP A 96 -1.75 -14.66 3.74
N ASN A 97 -0.97 -13.83 4.41
CA ASN A 97 -1.29 -13.42 5.78
C ASN A 97 -1.21 -11.91 5.97
N PRO A 98 -2.32 -11.20 5.73
CA PRO A 98 -2.32 -9.75 5.90
C PRO A 98 -2.08 -9.30 7.35
N SER A 99 -2.26 -10.18 8.32
CA SER A 99 -2.00 -9.84 9.72
C SER A 99 -0.53 -9.54 10.00
N LEU A 100 0.37 -10.00 9.14
CA LEU A 100 1.79 -9.68 9.29
C LEU A 100 2.07 -8.19 9.14
N LEU A 101 1.26 -7.49 8.37
CA LEU A 101 1.38 -6.06 8.25
C LEU A 101 1.03 -5.37 9.58
N ILE A 102 0.02 -5.87 10.27
CA ILE A 102 -0.35 -5.35 11.60
C ILE A 102 0.82 -5.51 12.55
N GLU A 103 1.43 -6.69 12.56
CA GLU A 103 2.59 -6.97 13.40
C GLU A 103 3.73 -6.00 13.11
N TYR A 104 4.00 -5.77 11.83
CA TYR A 104 5.07 -4.88 11.40
C TYR A 104 4.83 -3.42 11.81
N LEU A 105 3.59 -2.97 11.72
CA LEU A 105 3.23 -1.59 12.03
C LEU A 105 3.07 -1.33 13.54
N GLY A 106 2.84 -2.37 14.31
CA GLY A 106 2.62 -2.21 15.75
C GLY A 106 1.37 -1.40 16.04
N LYS A 107 1.45 -0.43 16.93
CA LYS A 107 0.29 0.39 17.29
C LYS A 107 -0.33 1.14 16.11
N LYS A 108 0.47 1.43 15.11
CA LYS A 108 0.00 2.15 13.92
C LYS A 108 -0.79 1.26 12.98
N GLY A 109 -0.86 -0.03 13.27
CA GLY A 109 -1.60 -0.98 12.47
C GLY A 109 -3.09 -1.06 12.78
N ASN A 110 -3.61 -0.21 13.67
CA ASN A 110 -5.02 -0.29 14.08
C ASN A 110 -5.98 -0.12 12.91
N LEU A 111 -5.72 0.80 12.00
CA LEU A 111 -6.58 0.99 10.83
C LEU A 111 -6.53 -0.22 9.90
N VAL A 112 -5.36 -0.84 9.77
CA VAL A 112 -5.20 -2.06 8.98
C VAL A 112 -5.99 -3.19 9.62
N LYS A 113 -5.89 -3.34 10.93
CA LYS A 113 -6.63 -4.35 11.68
C LYS A 113 -8.13 -4.18 11.49
N GLU A 114 -8.60 -2.94 11.53
CA GLU A 114 -10.00 -2.62 11.31
C GLU A 114 -10.47 -3.05 9.93
N TYR A 115 -9.68 -2.72 8.91
CA TYR A 115 -10.01 -3.10 7.54
C TYR A 115 -10.07 -4.61 7.39
N ILE A 116 -9.12 -5.33 7.95
CA ILE A 116 -9.09 -6.80 7.87
C ILE A 116 -10.31 -7.40 8.59
N ASN A 117 -10.65 -6.89 9.75
CA ASN A 117 -11.78 -7.40 10.52
C ASN A 117 -13.12 -7.13 9.84
N ASN A 118 -13.24 -6.04 9.13
CA ASN A 118 -14.48 -5.67 8.44
C ASN A 118 -14.68 -6.41 7.13
N ASP A 119 -13.72 -7.21 6.73
CA ASP A 119 -13.76 -7.95 5.47
C ASP A 119 -14.49 -9.30 5.61
N ARG A 120 -15.20 -9.53 6.62
CA ARG A 120 -15.87 -10.83 6.87
C ARG A 120 -17.23 -10.91 6.25
#